data_835089e33938f56786d432f9df9b50c3
#
_entry.id   835089e33938f56786d432f9df9b50c3
#
_cell.length_a   1.000
_cell.length_b   1.000
_cell.length_c   1.000
_cell.angle_alpha   90.00
_cell.angle_beta   90.00
_cell.angle_gamma   90.00
#
_symmetry.space_group_name_H-M   'P 1'
#
loop_
_entity.id
_entity.type
_entity.pdbx_description
1 polymer ?
#
loop_
_entity_poly.entity_id
_entity_poly.type
_entity_poly.pdbx_seq_one_letter_code
_entity_poly.pdbx_strand_id
1 'polypeptide(L)'
;MKRLGQAFRRVRAASFCVAATLSVPLAAQAATLAPQSGAALIAHGEYLARAGDCIACHTAQSGKPFAGGLKFDTPIGAIYSTNITPDRNTGIGSWTFAQFDRAVRAGVRPNGDTLYPAMPYPSYARLSEDDMHALYAYFTQGVAPVNQANRAVDIVWPLSMRWPLGIWRYLFAPDPAAFNSKRYANPLVARGAYLVQGLGHCGACHTPRAVTMQERALSDLDGSEFLAGGAAIDGWVPSSLRSNPRTGIGSWSEADIVQFLKTGRTQHSAAFGGMTDVVQHSMQHMNDADLTAIARYLKTLPSTDPKETPYVYNDTAARALRTGDATAPGAAVYRDNCTACHRSDGRGYTRVFPALGGNPVVQGKDATSLIHVLLTGNTLEGTKTAPSSFTMPAFGWRLNDQEVADVTNFVRTSWGNTGSTVSATDVAKVRKTVTVHAPQMPPGTALSH
;
A
#
# COMPACT_ATOMS: atom_id res chain seq x y z
N MET A 1 23.01 -68.33 6.87
CA MET A 1 23.42 -69.63 6.27
C MET A 1 23.54 -69.38 4.77
N LYS A 2 24.82 -69.48 4.28
CA LYS A 2 25.33 -70.29 3.16
C LYS A 2 24.62 -70.01 1.81
N ARG A 3 25.20 -69.76 0.64
CA ARG A 3 26.55 -69.84 0.04
C ARG A 3 26.39 -69.25 -1.37
N LEU A 4 27.24 -68.39 -1.90
CA LEU A 4 28.37 -68.75 -2.83
C LEU A 4 28.02 -69.46 -4.12
N GLY A 5 28.49 -68.90 -5.26
CA GLY A 5 28.73 -69.53 -6.55
C GLY A 5 28.76 -68.50 -7.69
N GLN A 6 29.80 -67.82 -7.99
CA GLN A 6 30.87 -68.07 -9.04
C GLN A 6 30.33 -68.28 -10.46
N ALA A 7 30.55 -67.23 -11.29
CA ALA A 7 31.50 -67.12 -12.41
C ALA A 7 31.16 -67.90 -13.71
N PHE A 8 31.16 -67.20 -14.85
CA PHE A 8 32.05 -67.50 -15.96
C PHE A 8 32.01 -66.45 -17.09
N ARG A 9 33.17 -66.11 -17.52
CA ARG A 9 33.56 -65.22 -18.62
C ARG A 9 32.89 -65.60 -19.97
N ARG A 10 32.64 -64.57 -20.81
CA ARG A 10 33.01 -64.61 -22.23
C ARG A 10 33.27 -63.21 -22.77
N VAL A 11 34.48 -62.99 -23.21
CA VAL A 11 35.02 -61.89 -23.99
C VAL A 11 34.47 -61.95 -25.40
N ARG A 12 33.98 -60.87 -25.95
CA ARG A 12 34.01 -60.61 -27.39
C ARG A 12 34.27 -59.15 -27.62
N ALA A 13 35.35 -58.87 -28.32
CA ALA A 13 35.79 -57.63 -28.84
C ALA A 13 34.88 -57.17 -29.99
N ALA A 14 34.56 -55.86 -30.02
CA ALA A 14 34.22 -55.20 -31.28
C ALA A 14 34.36 -53.69 -31.09
N SER A 15 35.28 -53.11 -31.80
CA SER A 15 35.36 -51.83 -32.48
C SER A 15 35.07 -50.57 -31.73
N PHE A 16 36.13 -49.84 -31.49
CA PHE A 16 36.16 -48.38 -31.16
C PHE A 16 35.61 -47.56 -32.33
N CYS A 17 34.52 -46.91 -32.16
CA CYS A 17 34.22 -45.65 -32.86
C CYS A 17 34.41 -44.51 -31.87
N VAL A 18 35.49 -43.76 -32.01
CA VAL A 18 35.74 -42.50 -31.26
C VAL A 18 34.85 -41.42 -31.85
N ALA A 19 33.75 -41.15 -31.20
CA ALA A 19 33.00 -39.90 -31.42
C ALA A 19 33.56 -38.85 -30.45
N ALA A 20 34.36 -37.93 -30.96
CA ALA A 20 34.83 -36.78 -30.23
C ALA A 20 33.65 -35.85 -30.01
N THR A 21 33.02 -35.90 -28.83
CA THR A 21 32.08 -34.89 -28.36
C THR A 21 32.91 -33.70 -27.87
N LEU A 22 32.91 -32.63 -28.68
CA LEU A 22 33.35 -31.31 -28.25
C LEU A 22 32.35 -30.81 -27.17
N SER A 23 32.70 -31.04 -25.92
CA SER A 23 32.07 -30.38 -24.79
C SER A 23 32.55 -28.92 -24.77
N VAL A 24 31.75 -27.99 -25.33
CA VAL A 24 31.90 -26.56 -25.13
C VAL A 24 31.47 -26.29 -23.67
N PRO A 25 32.38 -25.82 -22.81
CA PRO A 25 31.95 -25.37 -21.49
C PRO A 25 31.07 -24.13 -21.68
N LEU A 26 29.79 -24.26 -21.35
CA LEU A 26 28.90 -23.10 -21.13
C LEU A 26 29.44 -22.40 -19.87
N ALA A 27 30.41 -21.50 -20.06
CA ALA A 27 30.77 -20.55 -19.05
C ALA A 27 29.51 -19.66 -18.83
N ALA A 28 28.77 -19.90 -17.74
CA ALA A 28 27.79 -18.98 -17.23
C ALA A 28 28.56 -17.70 -16.91
N GLN A 29 28.56 -16.76 -17.84
CA GLN A 29 29.00 -15.40 -17.59
C GLN A 29 28.03 -14.84 -16.55
N ALA A 30 28.47 -14.77 -15.31
CA ALA A 30 27.93 -13.83 -14.37
C ALA A 30 28.10 -12.45 -15.02
N ALA A 31 27.01 -11.90 -15.53
CA ALA A 31 27.00 -10.54 -16.04
C ALA A 31 27.32 -9.62 -14.86
N THR A 32 28.58 -9.26 -14.70
CA THR A 32 28.98 -8.09 -13.93
C THR A 32 28.30 -6.93 -14.63
N LEU A 33 27.23 -6.41 -14.04
CA LEU A 33 26.59 -5.18 -14.51
C LEU A 33 27.69 -4.11 -14.62
N ALA A 34 27.93 -3.62 -15.84
CA ALA A 34 28.82 -2.50 -16.05
C ALA A 34 28.36 -1.33 -15.17
N PRO A 35 29.28 -0.52 -14.59
CA PRO A 35 28.88 0.61 -13.79
C PRO A 35 27.95 1.48 -14.62
N GLN A 36 26.73 1.72 -14.09
CA GLN A 36 25.73 2.54 -14.76
C GLN A 36 26.30 3.93 -15.00
N SER A 37 26.06 4.51 -16.17
CA SER A 37 26.41 5.92 -16.40
C SER A 37 25.71 6.79 -15.37
N GLY A 38 26.27 7.93 -14.99
CA GLY A 38 25.69 8.82 -13.97
C GLY A 38 24.20 9.14 -14.25
N ALA A 39 23.83 9.34 -15.53
CA ALA A 39 22.45 9.58 -15.93
C ALA A 39 21.55 8.34 -15.71
N ALA A 40 22.01 7.14 -16.02
CA ALA A 40 21.25 5.91 -15.79
C ALA A 40 21.07 5.61 -14.30
N LEU A 41 22.07 5.91 -13.48
CA LEU A 41 21.99 5.77 -12.01
C LEU A 41 20.97 6.75 -11.43
N ILE A 42 20.95 8.01 -11.89
CA ILE A 42 19.95 9.01 -11.47
C ILE A 42 18.55 8.59 -11.88
N ALA A 43 18.35 8.12 -13.12
CA ALA A 43 17.05 7.66 -13.59
C ALA A 43 16.54 6.44 -12.79
N HIS A 44 17.45 5.51 -12.43
CA HIS A 44 17.11 4.40 -11.56
C HIS A 44 16.73 4.89 -10.16
N GLY A 45 17.46 5.84 -9.59
CA GLY A 45 17.14 6.48 -8.32
C GLY A 45 15.79 7.20 -8.34
N GLU A 46 15.43 7.88 -9.43
CA GLU A 46 14.10 8.48 -9.60
C GLU A 46 13.00 7.40 -9.55
N TYR A 47 13.21 6.31 -10.29
CA TYR A 47 12.26 5.18 -10.28
C TYR A 47 12.06 4.62 -8.86
N LEU A 48 13.16 4.42 -8.12
CA LEU A 48 13.11 3.92 -6.74
C LEU A 48 12.45 4.92 -5.78
N ALA A 49 12.72 6.23 -5.94
CA ALA A 49 12.09 7.27 -5.12
C ALA A 49 10.58 7.34 -5.36
N ARG A 50 10.11 7.07 -6.60
CA ARG A 50 8.69 6.92 -6.91
C ARG A 50 8.13 5.63 -6.32
N ALA A 51 8.81 4.49 -6.44
CA ALA A 51 8.39 3.24 -5.84
C ALA A 51 8.27 3.33 -4.31
N GLY A 52 9.15 4.13 -3.67
CA GLY A 52 9.14 4.42 -2.24
C GLY A 52 8.19 5.54 -1.81
N ASP A 53 7.47 6.14 -2.75
CA ASP A 53 6.53 7.25 -2.53
C ASP A 53 7.11 8.41 -1.71
N CYS A 54 8.40 8.70 -1.89
CA CYS A 54 9.11 9.69 -1.09
C CYS A 54 8.48 11.09 -1.21
N ILE A 55 7.93 11.42 -2.37
CA ILE A 55 7.32 12.72 -2.65
C ILE A 55 6.05 12.96 -1.82
N ALA A 56 5.22 11.94 -1.60
CA ALA A 56 3.98 12.07 -0.85
C ALA A 56 4.22 12.54 0.60
N CYS A 57 5.27 12.01 1.23
CA CYS A 57 5.64 12.43 2.58
C CYS A 57 6.50 13.68 2.62
N HIS A 58 7.45 13.83 1.69
CA HIS A 58 8.43 14.91 1.73
C HIS A 58 8.01 16.17 0.93
N THR A 59 6.71 16.33 0.68
CA THR A 59 6.15 17.53 0.03
C THR A 59 4.91 18.00 0.81
N ALA A 60 4.94 19.21 1.32
CA ALA A 60 3.77 19.81 1.95
C ALA A 60 2.67 20.08 0.90
N GLN A 61 1.41 20.14 1.34
CA GLN A 61 0.30 20.53 0.47
C GLN A 61 0.63 21.88 -0.21
N SER A 62 0.60 21.92 -1.53
CA SER A 62 1.00 23.08 -2.34
C SER A 62 2.48 23.50 -2.17
N GLY A 63 3.32 22.65 -1.54
CA GLY A 63 4.75 22.88 -1.36
C GLY A 63 5.57 22.50 -2.59
N LYS A 64 6.88 22.84 -2.53
CA LYS A 64 7.83 22.42 -3.56
C LYS A 64 8.19 20.93 -3.37
N PRO A 65 8.36 20.15 -4.44
CA PRO A 65 8.70 18.75 -4.35
C PRO A 65 9.91 18.49 -3.46
N PHE A 66 9.81 17.53 -2.56
CA PHE A 66 10.84 17.07 -1.63
C PHE A 66 11.36 18.14 -0.63
N ALA A 67 10.73 19.31 -0.55
CA ALA A 67 11.15 20.36 0.38
C ALA A 67 10.66 20.13 1.82
N GLY A 68 9.91 19.07 2.08
CA GLY A 68 9.38 18.73 3.40
C GLY A 68 8.21 19.61 3.83
N GLY A 69 7.95 19.62 5.14
CA GLY A 69 6.91 20.46 5.75
C GLY A 69 5.52 19.82 5.84
N LEU A 70 5.33 18.58 5.34
CA LEU A 70 4.07 17.87 5.55
C LEU A 70 3.91 17.53 7.04
N LYS A 71 2.72 17.85 7.57
CA LYS A 71 2.36 17.61 8.97
C LYS A 71 1.84 16.17 9.13
N PHE A 72 2.30 15.50 10.19
CA PHE A 72 1.77 14.22 10.67
C PHE A 72 1.28 14.42 12.10
N ASP A 73 -0.01 14.26 12.33
CA ASP A 73 -0.57 14.29 13.67
C ASP A 73 -0.30 12.98 14.40
N THR A 74 0.13 13.08 15.64
CA THR A 74 0.38 11.94 16.53
C THR A 74 -0.37 12.14 17.85
N PRO A 75 -0.60 11.09 18.65
CA PRO A 75 -1.25 11.23 19.94
C PRO A 75 -0.56 12.19 20.93
N ILE A 76 0.70 12.54 20.68
CA ILE A 76 1.52 13.37 21.58
C ILE A 76 1.88 14.73 20.97
N GLY A 77 1.36 15.05 19.79
CA GLY A 77 1.62 16.30 19.05
C GLY A 77 1.96 16.04 17.59
N ALA A 78 2.39 17.06 16.86
CA ALA A 78 2.68 16.94 15.44
C ALA A 78 4.18 16.84 15.14
N ILE A 79 4.51 16.04 14.13
CA ILE A 79 5.83 15.98 13.50
C ILE A 79 5.73 16.46 12.05
N TYR A 80 6.85 16.88 11.48
CA TYR A 80 6.90 17.39 10.11
C TYR A 80 7.98 16.68 9.31
N SER A 81 7.66 16.38 8.05
CA SER A 81 8.66 15.83 7.13
C SER A 81 9.77 16.85 6.88
N THR A 82 10.97 16.34 6.63
CA THR A 82 12.15 17.16 6.42
C THR A 82 12.40 17.43 4.94
N ASN A 83 13.09 18.53 4.64
CA ASN A 83 13.64 18.83 3.33
C ASN A 83 14.71 17.79 2.96
N ILE A 84 14.49 17.05 1.88
CA ILE A 84 15.41 16.05 1.35
C ILE A 84 15.96 16.46 -0.04
N THR A 85 15.81 17.75 -0.41
CA THR A 85 16.44 18.30 -1.61
C THR A 85 17.96 18.47 -1.41
N PRO A 86 18.76 18.62 -2.49
CA PRO A 86 20.21 18.83 -2.38
C PRO A 86 20.60 20.25 -1.95
N ASP A 87 19.71 20.99 -1.28
CA ASP A 87 20.11 22.25 -0.66
C ASP A 87 21.11 21.98 0.49
N ARG A 88 22.23 22.71 0.49
CA ARG A 88 23.34 22.44 1.41
C ARG A 88 23.06 22.92 2.84
N ASN A 89 22.17 23.88 3.01
CA ASN A 89 21.89 24.52 4.30
C ASN A 89 20.69 23.90 5.01
N THR A 90 19.63 23.59 4.26
CA THR A 90 18.34 23.17 4.81
C THR A 90 17.93 21.75 4.43
N GLY A 91 18.57 21.20 3.40
CA GLY A 91 18.32 19.85 2.88
C GLY A 91 19.46 18.86 3.20
N ILE A 92 19.67 17.93 2.27
CA ILE A 92 20.67 16.85 2.41
C ILE A 92 21.91 17.07 1.54
N GLY A 93 22.07 18.23 0.90
CA GLY A 93 23.15 18.49 -0.06
C GLY A 93 24.57 18.48 0.50
N SER A 94 24.72 18.51 1.83
CA SER A 94 26.00 18.35 2.52
C SER A 94 26.24 16.94 3.07
N TRP A 95 25.30 16.01 2.90
CA TRP A 95 25.43 14.67 3.46
C TRP A 95 26.29 13.77 2.57
N THR A 96 27.13 12.96 3.23
CA THR A 96 27.84 11.87 2.55
C THR A 96 26.88 10.71 2.25
N PHE A 97 27.26 9.82 1.33
CA PHE A 97 26.52 8.58 1.10
C PHE A 97 26.27 7.80 2.40
N ALA A 98 27.27 7.61 3.22
CA ALA A 98 27.16 6.89 4.49
C ALA A 98 26.15 7.54 5.46
N GLN A 99 26.06 8.86 5.49
CA GLN A 99 25.06 9.58 6.30
C GLN A 99 23.65 9.42 5.75
N PHE A 100 23.50 9.49 4.42
CA PHE A 100 22.22 9.25 3.74
C PHE A 100 21.75 7.82 3.96
N ASP A 101 22.60 6.84 3.72
CA ASP A 101 22.33 5.42 3.91
C ASP A 101 21.89 5.11 5.35
N ARG A 102 22.63 5.63 6.32
CA ARG A 102 22.32 5.46 7.74
C ARG A 102 20.97 6.10 8.12
N ALA A 103 20.62 7.24 7.53
CA ALA A 103 19.34 7.88 7.77
C ALA A 103 18.18 7.07 7.18
N VAL A 104 18.32 6.59 5.93
CA VAL A 104 17.27 5.86 5.24
C VAL A 104 17.09 4.45 5.80
N ARG A 105 18.18 3.67 5.95
CA ARG A 105 18.08 2.27 6.35
C ARG A 105 18.11 2.04 7.87
N ALA A 106 18.78 2.89 8.63
CA ALA A 106 18.89 2.73 10.08
C ALA A 106 18.11 3.78 10.88
N GLY A 107 17.51 4.78 10.26
CA GLY A 107 16.74 5.82 10.94
C GLY A 107 17.59 6.74 11.82
N VAL A 108 18.87 7.00 11.47
CA VAL A 108 19.78 7.81 12.28
C VAL A 108 20.34 8.98 11.46
N ARG A 109 20.10 10.19 11.92
CA ARG A 109 20.58 11.43 11.31
C ARG A 109 22.09 11.63 11.47
N PRO A 110 22.72 12.52 10.66
CA PRO A 110 24.14 12.82 10.80
C PRO A 110 24.56 13.29 12.21
N ASN A 111 23.68 13.98 12.92
CA ASN A 111 23.92 14.44 14.30
C ASN A 111 23.73 13.34 15.38
N GLY A 112 23.40 12.10 14.96
CA GLY A 112 23.17 10.97 15.87
C GLY A 112 21.72 10.79 16.33
N ASP A 113 20.84 11.75 16.08
CA ASP A 113 19.43 11.63 16.48
C ASP A 113 18.70 10.51 15.73
N THR A 114 17.85 9.79 16.42
CA THR A 114 16.93 8.82 15.81
C THR A 114 15.75 9.54 15.15
N LEU A 115 15.41 9.12 13.93
CA LEU A 115 14.21 9.56 13.24
C LEU A 115 12.93 9.04 13.93
N TYR A 116 11.83 9.78 13.81
CA TYR A 116 10.53 9.22 14.14
C TYR A 116 10.19 8.07 13.16
N PRO A 117 9.59 6.97 13.65
CA PRO A 117 9.26 5.80 12.83
C PRO A 117 8.07 6.03 11.86
N ALA A 118 7.61 7.28 11.74
CA ALA A 118 6.80 7.71 10.59
C ALA A 118 7.59 7.63 9.28
N MET A 119 8.91 7.84 9.32
CA MET A 119 9.82 7.41 8.25
C MET A 119 9.97 5.89 8.35
N PRO A 120 9.60 5.10 7.31
CA PRO A 120 9.52 3.64 7.42
C PRO A 120 10.89 2.95 7.27
N TYR A 121 11.91 3.47 7.99
CA TYR A 121 13.26 2.88 7.97
C TYR A 121 13.31 1.40 8.38
N PRO A 122 12.38 0.85 9.21
CA PRO A 122 12.36 -0.59 9.45
C PRO A 122 12.12 -1.41 8.18
N SER A 123 11.33 -0.90 7.24
CA SER A 123 11.14 -1.52 5.92
C SER A 123 12.35 -1.26 5.01
N TYR A 124 12.88 -0.05 5.03
CA TYR A 124 14.02 0.34 4.19
C TYR A 124 15.34 -0.32 4.60
N ALA A 125 15.44 -0.88 5.80
CA ALA A 125 16.61 -1.60 6.29
C ALA A 125 17.08 -2.74 5.37
N ARG A 126 16.20 -3.26 4.50
CA ARG A 126 16.49 -4.36 3.58
C ARG A 126 16.81 -3.94 2.13
N LEU A 127 16.90 -2.63 1.87
CA LEU A 127 17.28 -2.13 0.56
C LEU A 127 18.72 -2.52 0.22
N SER A 128 18.96 -2.82 -1.05
CA SER A 128 20.30 -3.14 -1.53
C SER A 128 21.19 -1.89 -1.53
N GLU A 129 22.50 -2.11 -1.46
CA GLU A 129 23.47 -1.02 -1.52
C GLU A 129 23.42 -0.31 -2.88
N ASP A 130 23.22 -1.06 -3.98
CA ASP A 130 23.06 -0.50 -5.34
C ASP A 130 21.85 0.44 -5.41
N ASP A 131 20.70 0.03 -4.87
CA ASP A 131 19.51 0.87 -4.83
C ASP A 131 19.72 2.10 -3.93
N MET A 132 20.48 1.99 -2.84
CA MET A 132 20.84 3.12 -2.00
C MET A 132 21.75 4.11 -2.71
N HIS A 133 22.72 3.63 -3.51
CA HIS A 133 23.55 4.49 -4.35
C HIS A 133 22.73 5.22 -5.41
N ALA A 134 21.77 4.54 -6.04
CA ALA A 134 20.88 5.16 -7.03
C ALA A 134 19.98 6.23 -6.39
N LEU A 135 19.37 5.95 -5.24
CA LEU A 135 18.58 6.93 -4.48
C LEU A 135 19.42 8.15 -4.09
N TYR A 136 20.64 7.95 -3.60
CA TYR A 136 21.54 9.03 -3.22
C TYR A 136 21.91 9.88 -4.42
N ALA A 137 22.23 9.26 -5.58
CA ALA A 137 22.51 9.98 -6.82
C ALA A 137 21.31 10.83 -7.27
N TYR A 138 20.10 10.28 -7.20
CA TYR A 138 18.89 11.03 -7.55
C TYR A 138 18.65 12.21 -6.62
N PHE A 139 18.69 12.02 -5.31
CA PHE A 139 18.41 13.11 -4.37
C PHE A 139 19.50 14.18 -4.32
N THR A 140 20.74 13.86 -4.72
CA THR A 140 21.84 14.83 -4.72
C THR A 140 22.08 15.49 -6.07
N GLN A 141 21.67 14.88 -7.19
CA GLN A 141 21.98 15.34 -8.54
C GLN A 141 20.73 15.46 -9.45
N GLY A 142 19.67 14.70 -9.20
CA GLY A 142 18.45 14.66 -10.02
C GLY A 142 17.34 15.60 -9.52
N VAL A 143 17.36 15.98 -8.25
CA VAL A 143 16.36 16.87 -7.63
C VAL A 143 16.87 18.31 -7.59
N ALA A 144 15.97 19.27 -7.87
CA ALA A 144 16.32 20.69 -7.74
C ALA A 144 16.47 21.10 -6.27
N PRO A 145 17.50 21.88 -5.89
CA PRO A 145 17.68 22.35 -4.52
C PRO A 145 16.57 23.36 -4.15
N VAL A 146 16.06 23.24 -2.94
CA VAL A 146 15.07 24.16 -2.38
C VAL A 146 15.54 24.61 -1.00
N ASN A 147 15.84 25.90 -0.84
CA ASN A 147 16.16 26.47 0.46
C ASN A 147 14.86 26.67 1.24
N GLN A 148 14.55 25.69 2.12
CA GLN A 148 13.39 25.69 3.00
C GLN A 148 13.79 25.08 4.34
N ALA A 149 13.76 25.87 5.40
CA ALA A 149 14.08 25.42 6.74
C ALA A 149 13.12 24.31 7.21
N ASN A 150 13.66 23.30 7.88
CA ASN A 150 12.86 22.25 8.48
C ASN A 150 12.05 22.80 9.66
N ARG A 151 10.77 22.48 9.68
CA ARG A 151 9.88 22.84 10.79
C ARG A 151 10.18 22.00 12.03
N ALA A 152 10.22 22.64 13.20
CA ALA A 152 10.33 21.96 14.49
C ALA A 152 9.07 21.12 14.78
N VAL A 153 9.23 20.07 15.58
CA VAL A 153 8.10 19.25 16.03
C VAL A 153 7.23 20.03 17.01
N ASP A 154 5.92 19.85 16.95
CA ASP A 154 4.95 20.42 17.90
C ASP A 154 4.61 19.41 19.01
N ILE A 155 5.66 18.82 19.63
CA ILE A 155 5.54 17.88 20.72
C ILE A 155 6.10 18.56 21.97
N VAL A 156 5.29 18.58 23.04
CA VAL A 156 5.68 19.22 24.31
C VAL A 156 6.76 18.44 25.05
N TRP A 157 7.67 19.16 25.74
CA TRP A 157 8.61 18.52 26.65
C TRP A 157 7.85 17.89 27.84
N PRO A 158 8.24 16.68 28.34
CA PRO A 158 9.43 15.88 27.98
C PRO A 158 9.23 14.88 26.82
N LEU A 159 8.06 14.82 26.19
CA LEU A 159 7.74 13.87 25.15
C LEU A 159 8.52 14.12 23.84
N SER A 160 9.05 15.35 23.66
CA SER A 160 9.90 15.71 22.51
C SER A 160 11.35 15.21 22.60
N MET A 161 11.74 14.59 23.72
CA MET A 161 13.10 14.02 23.86
C MET A 161 13.32 12.90 22.83
N ARG A 162 14.51 12.88 22.20
CA ARG A 162 14.84 11.94 21.12
C ARG A 162 15.43 10.61 21.59
N TRP A 163 16.04 10.56 22.77
CA TRP A 163 16.69 9.35 23.25
C TRP A 163 15.75 8.13 23.40
N PRO A 164 14.43 8.27 23.76
CA PRO A 164 13.54 7.11 23.82
C PRO A 164 13.30 6.48 22.43
N LEU A 165 13.38 7.28 21.36
CA LEU A 165 13.31 6.75 19.99
C LEU A 165 14.52 5.85 19.67
N GLY A 166 15.68 6.12 20.26
CA GLY A 166 16.86 5.24 20.15
C GLY A 166 16.62 3.85 20.76
N ILE A 167 15.95 3.80 21.91
CA ILE A 167 15.53 2.53 22.52
C ILE A 167 14.49 1.83 21.65
N TRP A 168 13.47 2.56 21.19
CA TRP A 168 12.46 2.01 20.28
C TRP A 168 13.10 1.40 19.03
N ARG A 169 14.02 2.15 18.39
CA ARG A 169 14.76 1.67 17.23
C ARG A 169 15.54 0.39 17.51
N TYR A 170 16.25 0.36 18.64
CA TYR A 170 17.04 -0.81 19.06
C TYR A 170 16.16 -2.06 19.26
N LEU A 171 14.96 -1.89 19.81
CA LEU A 171 14.06 -3.02 20.12
C LEU A 171 13.25 -3.49 18.89
N PHE A 172 12.89 -2.60 17.97
CA PHE A 172 11.86 -2.88 16.97
C PHE A 172 12.30 -2.69 15.52
N ALA A 173 13.39 -1.98 15.25
CA ALA A 173 13.90 -1.84 13.90
C ALA A 173 15.00 -2.86 13.62
N PRO A 174 14.94 -3.59 12.49
CA PRO A 174 16.03 -4.47 12.12
C PRO A 174 17.28 -3.67 11.76
N ASP A 175 18.45 -4.25 11.96
CA ASP A 175 19.68 -3.70 11.41
C ASP A 175 19.66 -3.77 9.88
N PRO A 176 20.27 -2.80 9.20
CA PRO A 176 20.41 -2.83 7.75
C PRO A 176 21.08 -4.11 7.27
N ALA A 177 20.38 -4.85 6.43
CA ALA A 177 20.86 -6.11 5.86
C ALA A 177 20.29 -6.32 4.46
N ALA A 178 21.09 -6.85 3.55
CA ALA A 178 20.65 -7.13 2.19
C ALA A 178 19.45 -8.12 2.19
N PHE A 179 18.46 -7.83 1.37
CA PHE A 179 17.31 -8.70 1.18
C PHE A 179 17.73 -10.08 0.68
N ASN A 180 17.27 -11.11 1.35
CA ASN A 180 17.60 -12.50 1.00
C ASN A 180 16.60 -13.06 -0.02
N SER A 181 16.85 -12.81 -1.30
CA SER A 181 16.02 -13.31 -2.40
C SER A 181 15.99 -14.84 -2.51
N LYS A 182 17.03 -15.54 -2.03
CA LYS A 182 17.15 -17.02 -2.09
C LYS A 182 16.09 -17.75 -1.26
N ARG A 183 15.38 -17.03 -0.38
CA ARG A 183 14.24 -17.58 0.39
C ARG A 183 13.01 -17.86 -0.48
N TYR A 184 12.94 -17.27 -1.65
CA TYR A 184 11.82 -17.42 -2.59
C TYR A 184 12.29 -18.24 -3.79
N ALA A 185 11.62 -19.38 -4.02
CA ALA A 185 11.99 -20.27 -5.13
C ALA A 185 11.76 -19.61 -6.51
N ASN A 186 10.80 -18.69 -6.61
CA ASN A 186 10.47 -17.98 -7.84
C ASN A 186 11.09 -16.56 -7.79
N PRO A 187 11.96 -16.19 -8.75
CA PRO A 187 12.58 -14.86 -8.80
C PRO A 187 11.58 -13.70 -8.88
N LEU A 188 10.42 -13.89 -9.56
CA LEU A 188 9.38 -12.88 -9.64
C LEU A 188 8.73 -12.65 -8.27
N VAL A 189 8.48 -13.72 -7.51
CA VAL A 189 7.99 -13.62 -6.12
C VAL A 189 9.03 -12.94 -5.23
N ALA A 190 10.32 -13.28 -5.38
CA ALA A 190 11.41 -12.63 -4.65
C ALA A 190 11.46 -11.11 -4.93
N ARG A 191 11.31 -10.69 -6.20
CA ARG A 191 11.25 -9.28 -6.58
C ARG A 191 10.04 -8.58 -5.96
N GLY A 192 8.86 -9.21 -6.01
CA GLY A 192 7.65 -8.69 -5.39
C GLY A 192 7.79 -8.54 -3.87
N ALA A 193 8.36 -9.54 -3.20
CA ALA A 193 8.65 -9.49 -1.77
C ALA A 193 9.61 -8.34 -1.41
N TYR A 194 10.67 -8.15 -2.20
CA TYR A 194 11.61 -7.03 -2.03
C TYR A 194 10.91 -5.68 -2.11
N LEU A 195 10.06 -5.49 -3.12
CA LEU A 195 9.31 -4.24 -3.31
C LEU A 195 8.30 -4.00 -2.19
N VAL A 196 7.49 -5.00 -1.84
CA VAL A 196 6.42 -4.88 -0.84
C VAL A 196 6.96 -4.68 0.57
N GLN A 197 8.00 -5.41 0.94
CA GLN A 197 8.61 -5.37 2.28
C GLN A 197 9.64 -4.23 2.44
N GLY A 198 10.20 -3.75 1.33
CA GLY A 198 11.21 -2.70 1.26
C GLY A 198 10.61 -1.36 0.85
N LEU A 199 10.92 -0.90 -0.39
CA LEU A 199 10.55 0.43 -0.88
C LEU A 199 9.07 0.74 -0.80
N GLY A 200 8.20 -0.19 -1.22
CA GLY A 200 6.76 0.00 -1.18
C GLY A 200 6.18 0.05 0.23
N HIS A 201 6.94 -0.35 1.26
CA HIS A 201 6.58 -0.35 2.69
C HIS A 201 5.08 -0.58 2.98
N CYS A 202 4.47 -1.49 2.22
CA CYS A 202 3.02 -1.75 2.29
C CYS A 202 2.57 -2.12 3.72
N GLY A 203 3.46 -2.78 4.49
CA GLY A 203 3.26 -3.12 5.89
C GLY A 203 3.01 -1.90 6.78
N ALA A 204 3.59 -0.74 6.46
CA ALA A 204 3.43 0.48 7.27
C ALA A 204 1.95 0.88 7.48
N CYS A 205 1.08 0.57 6.50
CA CYS A 205 -0.36 0.77 6.60
C CYS A 205 -1.12 -0.55 6.78
N HIS A 206 -0.76 -1.59 6.02
CA HIS A 206 -1.54 -2.83 5.91
C HIS A 206 -1.17 -3.92 6.92
N THR A 207 -0.27 -3.67 7.88
CA THR A 207 0.04 -4.57 8.99
C THR A 207 -0.45 -3.99 10.31
N PRO A 208 -1.04 -4.80 11.22
CA PRO A 208 -1.45 -4.30 12.53
C PRO A 208 -0.24 -3.76 13.31
N ARG A 209 -0.50 -2.75 14.14
CA ARG A 209 0.52 -2.16 15.02
C ARG A 209 0.34 -2.61 16.46
N ALA A 210 1.45 -2.72 17.19
CA ALA A 210 1.43 -2.92 18.62
C ALA A 210 1.22 -1.57 19.36
N VAL A 211 1.08 -1.63 20.68
CA VAL A 211 0.86 -0.43 21.52
C VAL A 211 1.99 0.59 21.38
N THR A 212 3.20 0.13 21.17
CA THR A 212 4.41 0.97 20.95
C THR A 212 4.55 1.43 19.48
N MET A 213 3.49 1.26 18.67
CA MET A 213 3.34 1.72 17.29
C MET A 213 4.23 1.02 16.26
N GLN A 214 5.02 0.00 16.62
CA GLN A 214 5.72 -0.83 15.63
C GLN A 214 4.73 -1.73 14.88
N GLU A 215 5.06 -2.04 13.64
CA GLU A 215 4.40 -3.11 12.90
C GLU A 215 4.61 -4.44 13.61
N ARG A 216 3.55 -5.26 13.72
CA ARG A 216 3.65 -6.57 14.39
C ARG A 216 4.42 -7.59 13.59
N ALA A 217 4.58 -7.35 12.30
CA ALA A 217 5.37 -8.15 11.38
C ALA A 217 5.92 -7.26 10.27
N LEU A 218 7.20 -7.42 9.92
CA LEU A 218 7.86 -6.66 8.85
C LEU A 218 8.01 -7.48 7.56
N SER A 219 7.65 -8.77 7.61
CA SER A 219 7.74 -9.69 6.48
C SER A 219 6.77 -10.86 6.64
N ASP A 220 6.55 -11.61 5.57
CA ASP A 220 5.80 -12.88 5.56
C ASP A 220 6.41 -13.97 6.44
N LEU A 221 7.69 -13.81 6.81
CA LEU A 221 8.40 -14.74 7.70
C LEU A 221 8.12 -14.47 9.18
N ASP A 222 7.62 -13.29 9.52
CA ASP A 222 7.31 -12.89 10.90
C ASP A 222 5.89 -13.34 11.33
N GLY A 223 5.15 -13.97 10.42
CA GLY A 223 3.86 -14.58 10.74
C GLY A 223 2.68 -14.06 9.93
N SER A 224 1.49 -14.49 10.35
CA SER A 224 0.24 -14.22 9.63
C SER A 224 -0.27 -12.77 9.79
N GLU A 225 0.27 -11.99 10.69
CA GLU A 225 -0.12 -10.59 10.89
C GLU A 225 0.43 -9.66 9.80
N PHE A 226 1.52 -10.08 9.10
CA PHE A 226 2.06 -9.30 7.99
C PHE A 226 1.00 -9.11 6.90
N LEU A 227 0.69 -7.86 6.57
CA LEU A 227 -0.32 -7.42 5.60
C LEU A 227 -1.74 -7.94 5.89
N ALA A 228 -2.08 -8.19 7.15
CA ALA A 228 -3.39 -8.69 7.57
C ALA A 228 -4.46 -7.60 7.70
N GLY A 229 -4.16 -6.37 7.31
CA GLY A 229 -4.95 -5.17 7.53
C GLY A 229 -4.39 -4.34 8.68
N GLY A 230 -4.63 -3.04 8.68
CA GLY A 230 -4.09 -2.09 9.65
C GLY A 230 -5.13 -1.48 10.57
N ALA A 231 -4.67 -0.73 11.57
CA ALA A 231 -5.50 0.20 12.34
C ALA A 231 -5.81 1.45 11.48
N ALA A 232 -6.81 2.22 11.88
CA ALA A 232 -7.14 3.46 11.19
C ALA A 232 -5.95 4.44 11.19
N ILE A 233 -5.63 4.98 10.03
CA ILE A 233 -4.66 6.05 9.80
C ILE A 233 -5.45 7.18 9.14
N ASP A 234 -5.44 8.36 9.74
CA ASP A 234 -6.22 9.53 9.29
C ASP A 234 -7.71 9.21 9.02
N GLY A 235 -8.28 8.32 9.84
CA GLY A 235 -9.66 7.87 9.72
C GLY A 235 -9.92 6.82 8.64
N TRP A 236 -8.89 6.30 7.97
CA TRP A 236 -8.99 5.25 6.96
C TRP A 236 -8.39 3.94 7.45
N VAL A 237 -9.13 2.85 7.35
CA VAL A 237 -8.72 1.51 7.77
C VAL A 237 -8.19 0.73 6.56
N PRO A 238 -6.89 0.42 6.51
CA PRO A 238 -6.31 -0.39 5.44
C PRO A 238 -6.81 -1.84 5.52
N SER A 239 -7.33 -2.36 4.40
CA SER A 239 -7.78 -3.75 4.30
C SER A 239 -6.64 -4.75 4.25
N SER A 240 -6.93 -6.02 4.51
CA SER A 240 -5.97 -7.11 4.34
C SER A 240 -5.53 -7.23 2.87
N LEU A 241 -4.23 -7.37 2.64
CA LEU A 241 -3.63 -7.69 1.33
C LEU A 241 -3.34 -9.20 1.20
N ARG A 242 -3.88 -10.02 2.10
CA ARG A 242 -3.72 -11.48 2.08
C ARG A 242 -4.85 -12.15 1.30
N SER A 243 -4.72 -13.46 1.09
CA SER A 243 -5.66 -14.26 0.30
C SER A 243 -6.98 -14.59 1.03
N ASN A 244 -7.42 -13.73 1.94
CA ASN A 244 -8.77 -13.79 2.51
C ASN A 244 -9.81 -13.60 1.40
N PRO A 245 -10.77 -14.52 1.22
CA PRO A 245 -11.64 -14.50 0.04
C PRO A 245 -12.72 -13.41 0.07
N ARG A 246 -13.05 -12.83 1.25
CA ARG A 246 -14.01 -11.73 1.42
C ARG A 246 -13.36 -10.45 1.91
N THR A 247 -12.52 -10.54 2.94
CA THR A 247 -11.98 -9.37 3.65
C THR A 247 -10.59 -8.95 3.15
N GLY A 248 -10.02 -9.71 2.20
CA GLY A 248 -8.74 -9.44 1.55
C GLY A 248 -8.84 -9.48 0.03
N ILE A 249 -7.70 -9.76 -0.60
CA ILE A 249 -7.58 -9.82 -2.07
C ILE A 249 -7.60 -11.26 -2.62
N GLY A 250 -8.10 -12.23 -1.85
CA GLY A 250 -8.11 -13.64 -2.24
C GLY A 250 -8.88 -13.93 -3.53
N SER A 251 -10.00 -13.22 -3.75
CA SER A 251 -10.82 -13.32 -4.97
C SER A 251 -10.29 -12.52 -6.17
N TRP A 252 -9.28 -11.67 -5.99
CA TRP A 252 -8.71 -10.85 -7.05
C TRP A 252 -7.70 -11.68 -7.87
N SER A 253 -7.70 -11.51 -9.19
CA SER A 253 -6.64 -12.02 -10.05
C SER A 253 -5.37 -11.15 -9.91
N GLU A 254 -4.22 -11.66 -10.35
CA GLU A 254 -3.00 -10.83 -10.45
C GLU A 254 -3.22 -9.61 -11.34
N ALA A 255 -3.95 -9.76 -12.42
CA ALA A 255 -4.30 -8.66 -13.33
C ALA A 255 -5.16 -7.59 -12.64
N ASP A 256 -6.11 -7.97 -11.76
CA ASP A 256 -6.89 -7.02 -10.96
C ASP A 256 -5.99 -6.24 -10.01
N ILE A 257 -5.03 -6.90 -9.36
CA ILE A 257 -4.09 -6.24 -8.45
C ILE A 257 -3.21 -5.25 -9.22
N VAL A 258 -2.61 -5.66 -10.34
CA VAL A 258 -1.82 -4.78 -11.21
C VAL A 258 -2.64 -3.59 -11.67
N GLN A 259 -3.88 -3.82 -12.12
CA GLN A 259 -4.77 -2.76 -12.55
C GLN A 259 -5.11 -1.79 -11.42
N PHE A 260 -5.41 -2.30 -10.21
CA PHE A 260 -5.68 -1.46 -9.05
C PHE A 260 -4.50 -0.58 -8.69
N LEU A 261 -3.30 -1.14 -8.61
CA LEU A 261 -2.08 -0.39 -8.33
C LEU A 261 -1.81 0.68 -9.40
N LYS A 262 -2.08 0.38 -10.67
CA LYS A 262 -1.80 1.29 -11.78
C LYS A 262 -2.85 2.40 -11.95
N THR A 263 -4.10 2.14 -11.61
CA THR A 263 -5.24 3.03 -11.92
C THR A 263 -6.10 3.41 -10.72
N GLY A 264 -5.89 2.80 -9.57
CA GLY A 264 -6.73 2.97 -8.38
C GLY A 264 -8.10 2.32 -8.47
N ARG A 265 -8.43 1.56 -9.53
CA ARG A 265 -9.78 1.05 -9.77
C ARG A 265 -9.84 -0.26 -10.53
N THR A 266 -10.73 -1.12 -10.10
CA THR A 266 -11.02 -2.42 -10.71
C THR A 266 -12.52 -2.68 -10.72
N GLN A 267 -12.92 -3.90 -11.06
CA GLN A 267 -14.29 -4.36 -10.86
C GLN A 267 -14.62 -4.60 -9.38
N HIS A 268 -13.63 -4.78 -8.50
CA HIS A 268 -13.82 -5.14 -7.09
C HIS A 268 -13.87 -3.93 -6.18
N SER A 269 -13.05 -2.91 -6.44
CA SER A 269 -12.89 -1.76 -5.54
C SER A 269 -12.29 -0.55 -6.26
N ALA A 270 -12.32 0.59 -5.60
CA ALA A 270 -11.58 1.80 -5.97
C ALA A 270 -10.75 2.29 -4.78
N ALA A 271 -9.64 2.96 -5.06
CA ALA A 271 -8.80 3.57 -4.05
C ALA A 271 -9.50 4.78 -3.39
N PHE A 272 -9.24 4.97 -2.11
CA PHE A 272 -9.70 6.10 -1.32
C PHE A 272 -8.70 6.41 -0.22
N GLY A 273 -8.81 7.60 0.38
CA GLY A 273 -7.90 8.06 1.42
C GLY A 273 -6.45 7.99 0.97
N GLY A 274 -5.53 7.67 1.86
CA GLY A 274 -4.09 7.61 1.57
C GLY A 274 -3.70 6.68 0.42
N MET A 275 -4.55 5.69 0.07
CA MET A 275 -4.27 4.83 -1.08
C MET A 275 -4.40 5.57 -2.42
N THR A 276 -5.14 6.68 -2.49
CA THR A 276 -5.18 7.54 -3.69
C THR A 276 -3.81 8.17 -3.94
N ASP A 277 -3.14 8.65 -2.90
CA ASP A 277 -1.79 9.24 -2.98
C ASP A 277 -0.76 8.21 -3.42
N VAL A 278 -0.82 6.99 -2.86
CA VAL A 278 0.04 5.86 -3.26
C VAL A 278 -0.11 5.55 -4.75
N VAL A 279 -1.34 5.54 -5.28
CA VAL A 279 -1.57 5.35 -6.72
C VAL A 279 -1.01 6.53 -7.51
N GLN A 280 -1.29 7.76 -7.09
CA GLN A 280 -0.95 8.98 -7.83
C GLN A 280 0.56 9.23 -7.88
N HIS A 281 1.24 9.07 -6.77
CA HIS A 281 2.66 9.47 -6.65
C HIS A 281 3.63 8.32 -6.85
N SER A 282 3.18 7.07 -6.67
CA SER A 282 4.03 5.88 -6.72
C SER A 282 3.58 4.88 -7.79
N MET A 283 2.53 4.13 -7.55
CA MET A 283 2.25 2.88 -8.27
C MET A 283 1.97 3.08 -9.76
N GLN A 284 1.31 4.16 -10.19
CA GLN A 284 1.10 4.45 -11.61
C GLN A 284 2.39 4.68 -12.41
N HIS A 285 3.50 4.95 -11.72
CA HIS A 285 4.81 5.21 -12.33
C HIS A 285 5.68 3.96 -12.40
N MET A 286 5.28 2.87 -11.77
CA MET A 286 6.00 1.61 -11.81
C MET A 286 5.80 0.88 -13.14
N ASN A 287 6.82 0.13 -13.56
CA ASN A 287 6.73 -0.71 -14.74
C ASN A 287 5.85 -1.95 -14.48
N ASP A 288 5.32 -2.54 -15.55
CA ASP A 288 4.40 -3.67 -15.46
C ASP A 288 5.06 -4.94 -14.88
N ALA A 289 6.37 -5.11 -15.05
CA ALA A 289 7.10 -6.24 -14.50
C ALA A 289 7.14 -6.18 -12.95
N ASP A 290 7.42 -5.02 -12.38
CA ASP A 290 7.45 -4.83 -10.93
C ASP A 290 6.03 -4.86 -10.32
N LEU A 291 5.02 -4.28 -10.97
CA LEU A 291 3.62 -4.42 -10.54
C LEU A 291 3.15 -5.88 -10.57
N THR A 292 3.54 -6.64 -11.60
CA THR A 292 3.25 -8.08 -11.69
C THR A 292 3.99 -8.86 -10.60
N ALA A 293 5.23 -8.50 -10.29
CA ALA A 293 5.99 -9.09 -9.19
C ALA A 293 5.30 -8.87 -7.84
N ILE A 294 4.85 -7.64 -7.58
CA ILE A 294 4.06 -7.30 -6.38
C ILE A 294 2.80 -8.16 -6.32
N ALA A 295 2.00 -8.21 -7.40
CA ALA A 295 0.77 -8.98 -7.45
C ALA A 295 1.02 -10.48 -7.21
N ARG A 296 2.04 -11.04 -7.87
CA ARG A 296 2.45 -12.43 -7.70
C ARG A 296 2.85 -12.73 -6.25
N TYR A 297 3.65 -11.89 -5.63
CA TYR A 297 4.03 -12.05 -4.24
C TYR A 297 2.82 -11.99 -3.29
N LEU A 298 1.95 -10.99 -3.44
CA LEU A 298 0.76 -10.86 -2.60
C LEU A 298 -0.15 -12.09 -2.69
N LYS A 299 -0.27 -12.71 -3.87
CA LYS A 299 -1.04 -13.95 -4.06
C LYS A 299 -0.41 -15.18 -3.39
N THR A 300 0.85 -15.15 -2.98
CA THR A 300 1.47 -16.23 -2.19
C THR A 300 1.12 -16.17 -0.70
N LEU A 301 0.61 -15.03 -0.22
CA LEU A 301 0.29 -14.84 1.20
C LEU A 301 -1.03 -15.56 1.55
N PRO A 302 -1.03 -16.55 2.45
CA PRO A 302 -2.23 -17.30 2.80
C PRO A 302 -3.25 -16.42 3.52
N SER A 303 -4.53 -16.83 3.52
CA SER A 303 -5.57 -16.22 4.33
C SER A 303 -5.21 -16.24 5.83
N THR A 304 -5.59 -15.20 6.55
CA THR A 304 -5.51 -15.16 8.02
C THR A 304 -6.62 -15.93 8.70
N ASP A 305 -7.72 -16.17 7.98
CA ASP A 305 -8.85 -16.97 8.46
C ASP A 305 -9.16 -18.07 7.43
N PRO A 306 -8.70 -19.31 7.66
CA PRO A 306 -8.96 -20.43 6.76
C PRO A 306 -10.44 -20.86 6.74
N LYS A 307 -11.27 -20.37 7.67
CA LYS A 307 -12.71 -20.64 7.72
C LYS A 307 -13.55 -19.62 6.95
N GLU A 308 -12.92 -18.51 6.51
CA GLU A 308 -13.62 -17.50 5.74
C GLU A 308 -14.06 -18.06 4.38
N THR A 309 -15.37 -18.07 4.14
CA THR A 309 -15.95 -18.60 2.91
C THR A 309 -15.89 -17.58 1.76
N PRO A 310 -15.77 -18.01 0.51
CA PRO A 310 -15.86 -17.13 -0.64
C PRO A 310 -17.16 -16.31 -0.68
N TYR A 311 -17.08 -15.13 -1.25
CA TYR A 311 -18.27 -14.31 -1.50
C TYR A 311 -19.18 -14.99 -2.54
N VAL A 312 -20.47 -15.02 -2.23
CA VAL A 312 -21.52 -15.50 -3.12
C VAL A 312 -22.57 -14.40 -3.26
N TYR A 313 -22.84 -13.98 -4.46
CA TYR A 313 -23.82 -12.94 -4.76
C TYR A 313 -25.24 -13.41 -4.46
N ASN A 314 -26.05 -12.55 -3.81
CA ASN A 314 -27.47 -12.74 -3.55
C ASN A 314 -28.25 -11.55 -4.12
N ASP A 315 -29.25 -11.81 -4.97
CA ASP A 315 -29.98 -10.78 -5.70
C ASP A 315 -31.27 -10.27 -4.99
N THR A 316 -31.55 -10.71 -3.76
CA THR A 316 -32.78 -10.35 -3.03
C THR A 316 -32.93 -8.83 -2.89
N ALA A 317 -31.92 -8.12 -2.39
CA ALA A 317 -31.93 -6.66 -2.28
C ALA A 317 -32.05 -5.99 -3.66
N ALA A 318 -31.41 -6.56 -4.68
CA ALA A 318 -31.48 -6.03 -6.04
C ALA A 318 -32.89 -6.12 -6.64
N ARG A 319 -33.58 -7.22 -6.39
CA ARG A 319 -35.00 -7.38 -6.82
C ARG A 319 -35.91 -6.40 -6.09
N ALA A 320 -35.80 -6.32 -4.75
CA ALA A 320 -36.58 -5.41 -3.92
C ALA A 320 -36.46 -3.95 -4.43
N LEU A 321 -35.22 -3.47 -4.61
CA LEU A 321 -34.97 -2.11 -5.09
C LEU A 321 -35.56 -1.87 -6.50
N ARG A 322 -35.51 -2.85 -7.40
CA ARG A 322 -36.07 -2.72 -8.78
C ARG A 322 -37.59 -2.71 -8.81
N THR A 323 -38.25 -3.38 -7.87
CA THR A 323 -39.72 -3.37 -7.73
C THR A 323 -40.23 -2.18 -6.90
N GLY A 324 -39.32 -1.30 -6.44
CA GLY A 324 -39.68 -0.15 -5.62
C GLY A 324 -39.81 -0.45 -4.13
N ASP A 325 -39.57 -1.69 -3.70
CA ASP A 325 -39.57 -2.05 -2.28
C ASP A 325 -38.28 -1.51 -1.62
N ALA A 326 -38.47 -0.51 -0.78
CA ALA A 326 -37.43 0.16 -0.02
C ALA A 326 -37.77 0.16 1.50
N THR A 327 -38.51 -0.86 1.95
CA THR A 327 -38.97 -0.98 3.35
C THR A 327 -37.85 -1.38 4.32
N ALA A 328 -36.82 -2.08 3.83
CA ALA A 328 -35.67 -2.42 4.65
C ALA A 328 -34.93 -1.15 5.13
N PRO A 329 -34.46 -1.10 6.40
CA PRO A 329 -33.71 0.06 6.90
C PRO A 329 -32.53 0.40 5.98
N GLY A 330 -32.39 1.70 5.62
CA GLY A 330 -31.37 2.21 4.70
C GLY A 330 -31.64 1.98 3.21
N ALA A 331 -32.61 1.12 2.82
CA ALA A 331 -32.91 0.86 1.40
C ALA A 331 -33.41 2.10 0.66
N ALA A 332 -34.26 2.93 1.28
CA ALA A 332 -34.73 4.20 0.69
C ALA A 332 -33.55 5.18 0.52
N VAL A 333 -32.70 5.34 1.53
CA VAL A 333 -31.50 6.18 1.46
C VAL A 333 -30.59 5.71 0.33
N TYR A 334 -30.38 4.41 0.21
CA TYR A 334 -29.56 3.82 -0.86
C TYR A 334 -30.18 4.07 -2.25
N ARG A 335 -31.46 3.83 -2.41
CA ARG A 335 -32.17 4.03 -3.67
C ARG A 335 -32.03 5.48 -4.15
N ASP A 336 -32.24 6.44 -3.25
CA ASP A 336 -32.35 7.87 -3.58
C ASP A 336 -30.97 8.54 -3.76
N ASN A 337 -29.89 7.96 -3.18
CA ASN A 337 -28.56 8.60 -3.18
C ASN A 337 -27.46 7.79 -3.84
N CYS A 338 -27.59 6.47 -3.97
CA CYS A 338 -26.45 5.60 -4.31
C CYS A 338 -26.64 4.80 -5.61
N THR A 339 -27.90 4.50 -5.99
CA THR A 339 -28.18 3.59 -7.11
C THR A 339 -27.73 4.13 -8.47
N ALA A 340 -27.66 5.45 -8.66
CA ALA A 340 -27.19 6.05 -9.90
C ALA A 340 -25.77 5.61 -10.27
N CYS A 341 -24.90 5.48 -9.28
CA CYS A 341 -23.49 5.06 -9.45
C CYS A 341 -23.28 3.58 -9.11
N HIS A 342 -23.84 3.12 -8.00
CA HIS A 342 -23.59 1.77 -7.51
C HIS A 342 -24.62 0.73 -7.96
N ARG A 343 -25.68 1.17 -8.67
CA ARG A 343 -26.77 0.36 -9.23
C ARG A 343 -27.61 -0.34 -8.13
N SER A 344 -28.81 -0.76 -8.47
CA SER A 344 -29.67 -1.52 -7.56
C SER A 344 -29.10 -2.89 -7.19
N ASP A 345 -28.22 -3.45 -8.05
CA ASP A 345 -27.57 -4.74 -7.82
C ASP A 345 -26.25 -4.65 -7.07
N GLY A 346 -25.81 -3.47 -6.64
CA GLY A 346 -24.57 -3.25 -5.91
C GLY A 346 -23.30 -3.58 -6.67
N ARG A 347 -23.37 -3.80 -7.99
CA ARG A 347 -22.21 -4.18 -8.83
C ARG A 347 -21.44 -3.00 -9.38
N GLY A 348 -22.00 -1.78 -9.26
CA GLY A 348 -21.40 -0.59 -9.80
C GLY A 348 -21.18 -0.66 -11.33
N TYR A 349 -20.20 0.06 -11.81
CA TYR A 349 -19.76 0.05 -13.21
C TYR A 349 -18.25 -0.22 -13.24
N THR A 350 -17.89 -1.33 -13.87
CA THR A 350 -16.49 -1.80 -13.92
C THR A 350 -15.54 -0.67 -14.30
N ARG A 351 -14.52 -0.43 -13.46
CA ARG A 351 -13.48 0.61 -13.61
C ARG A 351 -13.99 2.05 -13.54
N VAL A 352 -15.25 2.28 -13.21
CA VAL A 352 -15.84 3.62 -13.08
C VAL A 352 -16.32 3.82 -11.66
N PHE A 353 -17.35 3.07 -11.25
CA PHE A 353 -17.90 3.11 -9.90
C PHE A 353 -17.74 1.73 -9.25
N PRO A 354 -17.14 1.64 -8.06
CA PRO A 354 -16.81 0.35 -7.47
C PRO A 354 -18.06 -0.47 -7.13
N ALA A 355 -17.91 -1.80 -7.24
CA ALA A 355 -18.90 -2.70 -6.66
C ALA A 355 -18.93 -2.52 -5.13
N LEU A 356 -20.13 -2.65 -4.55
CA LEU A 356 -20.36 -2.73 -3.11
C LEU A 356 -20.59 -4.18 -2.69
N GLY A 357 -21.21 -4.99 -3.55
CA GLY A 357 -21.33 -6.43 -3.37
C GLY A 357 -19.97 -7.12 -3.51
N GLY A 358 -19.50 -7.82 -2.45
CA GLY A 358 -18.23 -8.53 -2.44
C GLY A 358 -16.99 -7.64 -2.27
N ASN A 359 -17.15 -6.35 -2.03
CA ASN A 359 -16.04 -5.42 -1.82
C ASN A 359 -15.36 -5.68 -0.46
N PRO A 360 -14.04 -5.90 -0.39
CA PRO A 360 -13.34 -6.19 0.86
C PRO A 360 -13.51 -5.14 1.94
N VAL A 361 -13.61 -3.86 1.58
CA VAL A 361 -13.83 -2.74 2.52
C VAL A 361 -15.22 -2.84 3.15
N VAL A 362 -16.24 -3.18 2.35
CA VAL A 362 -17.62 -3.37 2.82
C VAL A 362 -17.71 -4.61 3.74
N GLN A 363 -16.95 -5.65 3.45
CA GLN A 363 -16.90 -6.90 4.22
C GLN A 363 -16.04 -6.81 5.48
N GLY A 364 -15.15 -5.83 5.56
CA GLY A 364 -14.22 -5.67 6.69
C GLY A 364 -14.93 -5.61 8.05
N LYS A 365 -14.27 -6.04 9.12
CA LYS A 365 -14.83 -5.97 10.48
C LYS A 365 -15.07 -4.53 10.92
N ASP A 366 -14.15 -3.63 10.58
CA ASP A 366 -14.21 -2.21 10.92
C ASP A 366 -14.85 -1.44 9.76
N ALA A 367 -15.94 -0.76 10.03
CA ALA A 367 -16.70 0.02 9.05
C ALA A 367 -16.26 1.49 8.96
N THR A 368 -15.24 1.91 9.69
CA THR A 368 -14.79 3.31 9.78
C THR A 368 -14.55 3.91 8.40
N SER A 369 -13.83 3.22 7.51
CA SER A 369 -13.59 3.72 6.14
C SER A 369 -14.87 3.90 5.33
N LEU A 370 -15.84 2.99 5.48
CA LEU A 370 -17.11 3.09 4.77
C LEU A 370 -17.95 4.26 5.30
N ILE A 371 -17.98 4.46 6.61
CA ILE A 371 -18.63 5.62 7.23
C ILE A 371 -17.91 6.90 6.82
N HIS A 372 -16.58 6.93 6.87
CA HIS A 372 -15.78 8.09 6.51
C HIS A 372 -16.06 8.52 5.07
N VAL A 373 -16.00 7.60 4.10
CA VAL A 373 -16.25 7.94 2.69
C VAL A 373 -17.69 8.41 2.44
N LEU A 374 -18.68 7.90 3.18
CA LEU A 374 -20.05 8.41 3.12
C LEU A 374 -20.15 9.84 3.64
N LEU A 375 -19.44 10.16 4.72
CA LEU A 375 -19.48 11.48 5.33
C LEU A 375 -18.76 12.54 4.51
N THR A 376 -17.57 12.23 3.98
CA THR A 376 -16.66 13.22 3.36
C THR A 376 -16.57 13.13 1.84
N GLY A 377 -17.06 12.04 1.24
CA GLY A 377 -16.79 11.72 -0.15
C GLY A 377 -15.34 11.28 -0.38
N ASN A 378 -14.99 11.08 -1.64
CA ASN A 378 -13.63 10.79 -2.08
C ASN A 378 -13.47 11.12 -3.56
N THR A 379 -12.36 11.71 -3.95
CA THR A 379 -12.00 11.89 -5.35
C THR A 379 -10.83 10.99 -5.71
N LEU A 380 -11.01 10.19 -6.74
CA LEU A 380 -9.94 9.44 -7.37
C LEU A 380 -9.53 10.18 -8.64
N GLU A 381 -8.35 10.78 -8.59
CA GLU A 381 -7.78 11.50 -9.72
C GLU A 381 -7.49 10.56 -10.88
N GLY A 382 -7.42 11.12 -12.10
CA GLY A 382 -7.00 10.37 -13.27
C GLY A 382 -5.52 9.95 -13.19
N THR A 383 -5.21 8.80 -13.76
CA THR A 383 -3.84 8.32 -13.93
C THR A 383 -3.44 8.31 -15.40
N LYS A 384 -2.15 8.08 -15.72
CA LYS A 384 -1.66 8.04 -17.11
C LYS A 384 -2.45 7.09 -18.01
N THR A 385 -2.89 5.95 -17.46
CA THR A 385 -3.60 4.90 -18.22
C THR A 385 -5.11 4.92 -18.02
N ALA A 386 -5.62 5.75 -17.10
CA ALA A 386 -7.04 5.94 -16.81
C ALA A 386 -7.30 7.41 -16.46
N PRO A 387 -7.28 8.33 -17.45
CA PRO A 387 -7.18 9.78 -17.22
C PRO A 387 -8.43 10.43 -16.63
N SER A 388 -9.58 9.75 -16.64
CA SER A 388 -10.81 10.32 -16.06
C SER A 388 -10.76 10.31 -14.54
N SER A 389 -11.03 11.44 -13.91
CA SER A 389 -11.26 11.56 -12.47
C SER A 389 -12.70 11.19 -12.13
N PHE A 390 -12.91 10.55 -10.97
CA PHE A 390 -14.25 10.20 -10.47
C PHE A 390 -14.37 10.59 -9.00
N THR A 391 -15.51 11.22 -8.68
CA THR A 391 -15.79 11.68 -7.32
C THR A 391 -17.02 10.97 -6.77
N MET A 392 -16.90 10.35 -5.60
CA MET A 392 -18.03 10.03 -4.75
C MET A 392 -18.37 11.26 -3.92
N PRO A 393 -19.58 11.81 -4.01
CA PRO A 393 -19.96 13.00 -3.26
C PRO A 393 -20.02 12.73 -1.76
N ALA A 394 -19.81 13.78 -0.95
CA ALA A 394 -20.05 13.75 0.48
C ALA A 394 -21.55 13.77 0.79
N PHE A 395 -21.98 12.94 1.73
CA PHE A 395 -23.37 12.89 2.21
C PHE A 395 -23.52 13.34 3.68
N GLY A 396 -22.41 13.54 4.39
CA GLY A 396 -22.42 13.92 5.80
C GLY A 396 -23.10 15.27 6.10
N TRP A 397 -23.24 16.15 5.13
CA TRP A 397 -23.93 17.44 5.24
C TRP A 397 -25.46 17.29 5.20
N ARG A 398 -26.00 16.22 4.65
CA ARG A 398 -27.45 16.01 4.45
C ARG A 398 -28.03 14.79 5.17
N LEU A 399 -27.21 13.78 5.46
CA LEU A 399 -27.65 12.59 6.18
C LEU A 399 -27.26 12.69 7.66
N ASN A 400 -28.21 12.42 8.55
CA ASN A 400 -27.95 12.31 9.98
C ASN A 400 -27.27 10.97 10.33
N ASP A 401 -26.84 10.80 11.58
CA ASP A 401 -26.07 9.63 12.00
C ASP A 401 -26.86 8.32 11.88
N GLN A 402 -28.20 8.35 12.11
CA GLN A 402 -29.03 7.18 11.95
C GLN A 402 -29.16 6.77 10.47
N GLU A 403 -29.39 7.73 9.57
CA GLU A 403 -29.49 7.46 8.13
C GLU A 403 -28.18 6.94 7.56
N VAL A 404 -27.03 7.45 8.02
CA VAL A 404 -25.70 6.93 7.63
C VAL A 404 -25.51 5.51 8.18
N ALA A 405 -25.92 5.23 9.43
CA ALA A 405 -25.85 3.88 9.99
C ALA A 405 -26.75 2.91 9.20
N ASP A 406 -27.97 3.29 8.90
CA ASP A 406 -28.94 2.45 8.18
C ASP A 406 -28.46 2.12 6.76
N VAL A 407 -27.99 3.11 6.00
CA VAL A 407 -27.47 2.84 4.64
C VAL A 407 -26.16 2.06 4.67
N THR A 408 -25.31 2.29 5.66
CA THR A 408 -24.09 1.48 5.88
C THR A 408 -24.45 0.02 6.13
N ASN A 409 -25.41 -0.23 7.03
CA ASN A 409 -25.90 -1.57 7.34
C ASN A 409 -26.56 -2.22 6.13
N PHE A 410 -27.39 -1.49 5.39
CA PHE A 410 -27.97 -1.98 4.16
C PHE A 410 -26.91 -2.47 3.17
N VAL A 411 -25.87 -1.66 2.92
CA VAL A 411 -24.77 -2.03 2.02
C VAL A 411 -24.00 -3.24 2.55
N ARG A 412 -23.75 -3.31 3.86
CA ARG A 412 -22.95 -4.37 4.51
C ARG A 412 -23.68 -5.71 4.61
N THR A 413 -25.00 -5.74 4.43
CA THR A 413 -25.82 -6.96 4.54
C THR A 413 -26.54 -7.33 3.24
N SER A 414 -26.46 -6.48 2.21
CA SER A 414 -27.08 -6.73 0.90
C SER A 414 -26.16 -7.49 -0.06
N TRP A 415 -26.74 -8.04 -1.10
CA TRP A 415 -26.05 -8.69 -2.24
C TRP A 415 -25.13 -9.86 -1.85
N GLY A 416 -25.33 -10.48 -0.70
CA GLY A 416 -24.48 -11.55 -0.18
C GLY A 416 -23.31 -11.05 0.69
N ASN A 417 -23.27 -9.76 1.01
CA ASN A 417 -22.38 -9.22 2.03
C ASN A 417 -22.78 -9.71 3.41
N THR A 418 -21.80 -9.86 4.31
CA THR A 418 -21.98 -10.38 5.67
C THR A 418 -21.22 -9.53 6.70
N GLY A 419 -21.06 -8.23 6.43
CA GLY A 419 -20.43 -7.29 7.34
C GLY A 419 -21.26 -7.10 8.61
N SER A 420 -20.60 -6.86 9.75
CA SER A 420 -21.26 -6.53 11.01
C SER A 420 -22.00 -5.18 10.91
N THR A 421 -23.07 -5.04 11.67
CA THR A 421 -23.84 -3.79 11.75
C THR A 421 -23.12 -2.72 12.56
N VAL A 422 -23.46 -1.46 12.28
CA VAL A 422 -22.97 -0.28 12.99
C VAL A 422 -24.16 0.49 13.57
N SER A 423 -23.92 1.22 14.64
CA SER A 423 -24.93 2.08 15.28
C SER A 423 -24.75 3.56 14.87
N ALA A 424 -25.79 4.38 15.10
CA ALA A 424 -25.68 5.83 14.96
C ALA A 424 -24.58 6.42 15.86
N THR A 425 -24.31 5.81 17.03
CA THR A 425 -23.23 6.21 17.92
C THR A 425 -21.84 5.98 17.28
N ASP A 426 -21.68 4.91 16.51
CA ASP A 426 -20.41 4.65 15.80
C ASP A 426 -20.21 5.66 14.67
N VAL A 427 -21.28 6.02 13.96
CA VAL A 427 -21.26 7.12 12.96
C VAL A 427 -20.89 8.44 13.61
N ALA A 428 -21.50 8.79 14.76
CA ALA A 428 -21.22 10.03 15.49
C ALA A 428 -19.74 10.10 15.93
N LYS A 429 -19.12 8.97 16.31
CA LYS A 429 -17.68 8.94 16.64
C LYS A 429 -16.83 9.31 15.41
N VAL A 430 -17.10 8.72 14.25
CA VAL A 430 -16.36 9.04 13.01
C VAL A 430 -16.62 10.47 12.59
N ARG A 431 -17.86 10.95 12.63
CA ARG A 431 -18.23 12.34 12.25
C ARG A 431 -17.45 13.39 13.07
N LYS A 432 -17.12 13.12 14.32
CA LYS A 432 -16.31 14.02 15.15
C LYS A 432 -14.84 14.12 14.72
N THR A 433 -14.34 13.15 13.98
CA THR A 433 -12.94 13.08 13.55
C THR A 433 -12.70 13.58 12.12
N VAL A 434 -13.78 13.88 11.38
CA VAL A 434 -13.72 14.30 9.98
C VAL A 434 -14.30 15.69 9.77
N THR A 435 -13.84 16.38 8.73
CA THR A 435 -14.45 17.66 8.31
C THR A 435 -15.45 17.38 7.20
N VAL A 436 -16.71 17.68 7.47
CA VAL A 436 -17.80 17.52 6.51
C VAL A 436 -18.04 18.85 5.80
N HIS A 437 -17.88 18.87 4.48
CA HIS A 437 -18.16 20.02 3.65
C HIS A 437 -19.48 19.82 2.90
N ALA A 438 -20.37 20.83 2.94
CA ALA A 438 -21.48 20.88 2.00
C ALA A 438 -20.94 21.18 0.59
N PRO A 439 -21.57 20.66 -0.48
CA PRO A 439 -21.20 21.02 -1.84
C PRO A 439 -21.27 22.54 -2.00
N GLN A 440 -20.21 23.15 -2.49
CA GLN A 440 -20.25 24.56 -2.86
C GLN A 440 -21.08 24.65 -4.14
N MET A 441 -22.22 25.33 -4.09
CA MET A 441 -22.95 25.70 -5.30
C MET A 441 -22.12 26.71 -6.10
N PRO A 442 -22.03 26.56 -7.44
CA PRO A 442 -21.39 27.58 -8.25
C PRO A 442 -22.03 28.95 -7.97
N PRO A 443 -21.22 30.03 -7.88
CA PRO A 443 -21.75 31.36 -7.69
C PRO A 443 -22.76 31.68 -8.83
N GLY A 444 -24.00 31.96 -8.52
CA GLY A 444 -25.03 32.38 -9.47
C GLY A 444 -26.17 31.39 -9.72
N THR A 445 -26.17 30.17 -9.12
CA THR A 445 -27.33 29.25 -9.18
C THR A 445 -28.32 29.45 -8.00
N ALA A 446 -28.67 30.68 -7.68
CA ALA A 446 -29.87 30.91 -6.89
C ALA A 446 -31.07 30.45 -7.71
N LEU A 447 -31.75 29.38 -7.33
CA LEU A 447 -33.05 29.01 -7.87
C LEU A 447 -33.98 30.16 -7.53
N SER A 448 -34.34 30.97 -8.55
CA SER A 448 -35.47 31.90 -8.44
C SER A 448 -36.72 31.04 -8.25
N HIS A 449 -37.31 31.13 -7.05
CA HIS A 449 -38.62 30.58 -6.77
C HIS A 449 -39.70 31.47 -7.40
#